data_284b35b0872a19b77681c81637517fe4
#
_entry.id   284b35b0872a19b77681c81637517fe4
#
_cell.length_a   1.000
_cell.length_b   1.000
_cell.length_c   1.000
_cell.angle_alpha   90.00
_cell.angle_beta   90.00
_cell.angle_gamma   90.00
#
_symmetry.space_group_name_H-M   'P 1'
#
loop_
_entity.id
_entity.type
_entity.pdbx_description
1 polymer ?
#
loop_
_entity_poly.entity_id
_entity_poly.type
_entity_poly.pdbx_seq_one_letter_code
_entity_poly.pdbx_strand_id
1 'polypeptide(L)'
;MENRVKSAIRNIELSGIRRFNELAKSKENMIFFTIGEPYFNTPENVKRVGIEAIENNHTFYTQNQGSLAFREAVSRYVQENYHLNYSSSEVIATVGSMEGLSTTLSTLIEPEDEVIIPTPCYPGYAPLITMNGGKVVEMNTKQDDFQLSEQAILSHITPKTKAILITSPNNPSGCVYSKASIEALLSCVKDREIFVISDEVYREIVYDAEKFVSIGEYESVREKVIIISGFSKSHSMTGWRVGYVLADSSIAKHILKTHQYLVTSTCTISQYAAIEALKTSNRDMIDHYLKNRNYGVKRVHEMGLDMVEASGAFYFFICIEKFGISSVEFCTRLLENGVACIPGEYFGEGFDDYIRLSYACNFQDLQEGLDRLEKFIEGF
;
A
#
# COMPACT_ATOMS: atom_id res chain seq x y z
N MET A 1 -26.45 -18.02 -16.34
CA MET A 1 -26.42 -16.58 -15.99
C MET A 1 -24.98 -16.09 -15.77
N GLU A 2 -24.10 -16.93 -15.21
CA GLU A 2 -22.69 -16.62 -14.97
C GLU A 2 -21.96 -16.07 -16.20
N ASN A 3 -22.17 -16.71 -17.38
CA ASN A 3 -21.57 -16.24 -18.64
C ASN A 3 -22.03 -14.84 -19.10
N ARG A 4 -23.01 -14.23 -18.44
CA ARG A 4 -23.44 -12.85 -18.69
C ARG A 4 -22.80 -11.82 -17.71
N VAL A 5 -22.07 -12.30 -16.73
CA VAL A 5 -21.23 -11.43 -15.89
C VAL A 5 -20.07 -10.89 -16.75
N LYS A 6 -19.70 -9.62 -16.54
CA LYS A 6 -18.57 -8.97 -17.23
C LYS A 6 -17.34 -9.88 -17.20
N SER A 7 -16.76 -10.17 -18.38
CA SER A 7 -15.64 -11.13 -18.52
C SER A 7 -14.44 -10.73 -17.64
N ALA A 8 -14.11 -9.45 -17.60
CA ALA A 8 -13.05 -8.94 -16.75
C ALA A 8 -13.24 -9.29 -15.26
N ILE A 9 -14.49 -9.33 -14.78
CA ILE A 9 -14.80 -9.70 -13.39
C ILE A 9 -14.72 -11.21 -13.17
N ARG A 10 -15.21 -12.00 -14.14
CA ARG A 10 -15.17 -13.48 -14.02
C ARG A 10 -13.76 -14.05 -13.97
N ASN A 11 -12.81 -13.37 -14.58
CA ASN A 11 -11.42 -13.80 -14.68
C ASN A 11 -10.56 -13.32 -13.49
N ILE A 12 -11.13 -12.49 -12.61
CA ILE A 12 -10.44 -12.05 -11.38
C ILE A 12 -10.62 -13.13 -10.32
N GLU A 13 -9.52 -13.64 -9.81
CA GLU A 13 -9.53 -14.52 -8.64
C GLU A 13 -9.67 -13.73 -7.34
N LEU A 14 -10.26 -14.36 -6.33
CA LEU A 14 -10.24 -13.82 -4.98
C LEU A 14 -8.80 -13.82 -4.45
N SER A 15 -8.48 -12.81 -3.64
CA SER A 15 -7.13 -12.60 -3.11
C SER A 15 -6.50 -13.88 -2.54
N GLY A 16 -5.38 -14.31 -3.13
CA GLY A 16 -4.58 -15.44 -2.64
C GLY A 16 -4.14 -15.24 -1.18
N ILE A 17 -3.84 -13.99 -0.79
CA ILE A 17 -3.52 -13.63 0.61
C ILE A 17 -4.69 -13.98 1.55
N ARG A 18 -5.94 -13.66 1.16
CA ARG A 18 -7.11 -13.99 1.99
C ARG A 18 -7.32 -15.49 2.08
N ARG A 19 -7.23 -16.20 0.96
CA ARG A 19 -7.35 -17.66 0.92
C ARG A 19 -6.32 -18.33 1.82
N PHE A 20 -5.07 -17.89 1.76
CA PHE A 20 -3.99 -18.44 2.57
C PHE A 20 -4.19 -18.13 4.06
N ASN A 21 -4.65 -16.93 4.39
CA ASN A 21 -4.97 -16.54 5.76
C ASN A 21 -6.15 -17.35 6.35
N GLU A 22 -7.19 -17.65 5.57
CA GLU A 22 -8.29 -18.53 6.01
C GLU A 22 -7.81 -19.97 6.26
N LEU A 23 -6.91 -20.48 5.42
CA LEU A 23 -6.27 -21.79 5.62
C LEU A 23 -5.48 -21.80 6.94
N ALA A 24 -4.71 -20.75 7.23
CA ALA A 24 -3.95 -20.64 8.47
C ALA A 24 -4.88 -20.58 9.71
N LYS A 25 -5.98 -19.85 9.65
CA LYS A 25 -6.95 -19.76 10.75
C LYS A 25 -7.62 -21.09 11.12
N SER A 26 -7.62 -22.07 10.22
CA SER A 26 -8.17 -23.39 10.50
C SER A 26 -7.26 -24.27 11.36
N LYS A 27 -6.01 -23.84 11.64
CA LYS A 27 -5.02 -24.57 12.41
C LYS A 27 -4.85 -23.96 13.81
N GLU A 28 -4.50 -24.80 14.77
CA GLU A 28 -4.26 -24.38 16.15
C GLU A 28 -2.80 -23.93 16.35
N ASN A 29 -2.55 -23.09 17.34
CA ASN A 29 -1.21 -22.68 17.76
C ASN A 29 -0.37 -21.96 16.72
N MET A 30 -1.03 -21.14 15.87
CA MET A 30 -0.41 -20.43 14.76
C MET A 30 0.12 -19.06 15.17
N ILE A 31 1.31 -18.72 14.69
CA ILE A 31 1.81 -17.33 14.63
C ILE A 31 1.48 -16.78 13.24
N PHE A 32 0.78 -15.63 13.22
CA PHE A 32 0.31 -15.03 11.98
C PHE A 32 1.18 -13.85 11.55
N PHE A 33 1.94 -14.03 10.49
CA PHE A 33 2.67 -12.95 9.79
C PHE A 33 2.03 -12.60 8.45
N THR A 34 0.77 -13.02 8.23
CA THR A 34 0.06 -12.84 6.97
C THR A 34 -0.61 -11.48 6.85
N ILE A 35 -0.95 -10.84 7.96
CA ILE A 35 -1.87 -9.69 7.99
C ILE A 35 -1.10 -8.40 7.74
N GLY A 36 -1.55 -7.62 6.76
CA GLY A 36 -1.08 -6.27 6.49
C GLY A 36 -1.88 -5.22 7.29
N GLU A 37 -2.00 -5.39 8.60
CA GLU A 37 -2.78 -4.53 9.49
C GLU A 37 -1.91 -4.11 10.68
N PRO A 38 -2.02 -2.85 11.15
CA PRO A 38 -1.30 -2.41 12.34
C PRO A 38 -1.60 -3.26 13.57
N TYR A 39 -0.59 -3.50 14.38
CA TYR A 39 -0.73 -4.20 15.67
C TYR A 39 -1.47 -3.34 16.72
N PHE A 40 -1.32 -2.04 16.65
CA PHE A 40 -1.89 -1.11 17.61
C PHE A 40 -3.38 -0.85 17.37
N ASN A 41 -4.10 -0.53 18.43
CA ASN A 41 -5.44 0.01 18.32
C ASN A 41 -5.39 1.47 17.83
N THR A 42 -6.49 1.93 17.23
CA THR A 42 -6.71 3.36 16.97
C THR A 42 -6.48 4.16 18.27
N PRO A 43 -5.70 5.27 18.24
CA PRO A 43 -5.42 6.09 19.42
C PRO A 43 -6.70 6.53 20.15
N GLU A 44 -6.63 6.61 21.47
CA GLU A 44 -7.81 6.84 22.30
C GLU A 44 -8.48 8.20 22.05
N ASN A 45 -7.68 9.27 21.84
CA ASN A 45 -8.22 10.58 21.49
C ASN A 45 -8.94 10.56 20.13
N VAL A 46 -8.44 9.81 19.16
CA VAL A 46 -9.07 9.63 17.84
C VAL A 46 -10.42 8.91 17.97
N LYS A 47 -10.47 7.82 18.76
CA LYS A 47 -11.72 7.08 19.05
C LYS A 47 -12.74 7.99 19.73
N ARG A 48 -12.30 8.77 20.71
CA ARG A 48 -13.17 9.69 21.45
C ARG A 48 -13.82 10.71 20.54
N VAL A 49 -13.05 11.34 19.62
CA VAL A 49 -13.62 12.28 18.65
C VAL A 49 -14.65 11.61 17.74
N GLY A 50 -14.43 10.36 17.35
CA GLY A 50 -15.42 9.59 16.60
C GLY A 50 -16.73 9.37 17.39
N ILE A 51 -16.63 9.04 18.69
CA ILE A 51 -17.78 8.89 19.59
C ILE A 51 -18.51 10.22 19.75
N GLU A 52 -17.79 11.30 20.04
CA GLU A 52 -18.34 12.66 20.16
C GLU A 52 -19.06 13.11 18.88
N ALA A 53 -18.54 12.73 17.70
CA ALA A 53 -19.21 13.02 16.43
C ALA A 53 -20.59 12.35 16.33
N ILE A 54 -20.72 11.11 16.83
CA ILE A 54 -22.01 10.41 16.90
C ILE A 54 -22.95 11.09 17.90
N GLU A 55 -22.47 11.38 19.10
CA GLU A 55 -23.24 12.00 20.17
C GLU A 55 -23.76 13.39 19.80
N ASN A 56 -22.96 14.15 19.03
CA ASN A 56 -23.33 15.47 18.53
C ASN A 56 -24.10 15.42 17.21
N ASN A 57 -24.57 14.26 16.77
CA ASN A 57 -25.35 14.07 15.54
C ASN A 57 -24.64 14.51 14.25
N HIS A 58 -23.30 14.42 14.18
CA HIS A 58 -22.55 14.58 12.94
C HIS A 58 -22.67 13.33 12.06
N THR A 59 -23.91 13.00 11.67
CA THR A 59 -24.28 11.75 10.97
C THR A 59 -24.92 12.02 9.60
N PHE A 60 -24.90 13.25 9.13
CA PHE A 60 -25.40 13.66 7.82
C PHE A 60 -24.30 13.60 6.76
N TYR A 61 -24.69 13.60 5.49
CA TYR A 61 -23.74 13.72 4.40
C TYR A 61 -22.89 14.98 4.51
N THR A 62 -21.59 14.85 4.26
CA THR A 62 -20.72 15.99 3.98
C THR A 62 -20.82 16.37 2.51
N GLN A 63 -20.06 17.37 2.09
CA GLN A 63 -19.78 17.60 0.67
C GLN A 63 -19.20 16.33 0.04
N ASN A 64 -19.50 16.07 -1.23
CA ASN A 64 -19.00 14.87 -1.92
C ASN A 64 -17.47 14.75 -1.82
N GLN A 65 -16.75 15.86 -1.93
CA GLN A 65 -15.30 15.93 -1.81
C GLN A 65 -14.77 15.67 -0.38
N GLY A 66 -15.65 15.60 0.60
CA GLY A 66 -15.35 15.62 2.04
C GLY A 66 -15.57 16.98 2.67
N SER A 67 -15.67 17.02 3.99
CA SER A 67 -15.88 18.28 4.75
C SER A 67 -14.70 19.24 4.52
N LEU A 68 -15.00 20.54 4.49
CA LEU A 68 -13.94 21.54 4.31
C LEU A 68 -12.87 21.43 5.39
N ALA A 69 -13.30 21.20 6.65
CA ALA A 69 -12.38 21.04 7.78
C ALA A 69 -11.41 19.87 7.59
N PHE A 70 -11.89 18.72 7.06
CA PHE A 70 -11.04 17.57 6.74
C PHE A 70 -10.03 17.92 5.64
N ARG A 71 -10.51 18.53 4.56
CA ARG A 71 -9.67 18.87 3.41
C ARG A 71 -8.59 19.90 3.74
N GLU A 72 -8.93 20.91 4.57
CA GLU A 72 -7.97 21.90 5.07
C GLU A 72 -6.95 21.26 6.03
N ALA A 73 -7.38 20.34 6.89
CA ALA A 73 -6.47 19.62 7.79
C ALA A 73 -5.48 18.75 7.01
N VAL A 74 -5.94 18.02 5.99
CA VAL A 74 -5.06 17.22 5.11
C VAL A 74 -4.11 18.13 4.34
N SER A 75 -4.61 19.19 3.69
CA SER A 75 -3.80 20.16 2.94
C SER A 75 -2.66 20.73 3.78
N ARG A 76 -2.97 21.18 4.99
CA ARG A 76 -1.97 21.69 5.94
C ARG A 76 -0.96 20.61 6.34
N TYR A 77 -1.45 19.44 6.71
CA TYR A 77 -0.61 18.34 7.15
C TYR A 77 0.41 17.89 6.09
N VAL A 78 -0.03 17.75 4.84
CA VAL A 78 0.88 17.32 3.77
C VAL A 78 1.88 18.41 3.38
N GLN A 79 1.50 19.69 3.53
CA GLN A 79 2.42 20.80 3.31
C GLN A 79 3.49 20.88 4.41
N GLU A 80 3.10 20.77 5.69
CA GLU A 80 4.00 20.91 6.82
C GLU A 80 4.98 19.73 6.93
N ASN A 81 4.54 18.51 6.63
CA ASN A 81 5.33 17.30 6.86
C ASN A 81 6.00 16.73 5.60
N TYR A 82 5.49 17.04 4.40
CA TYR A 82 5.94 16.45 3.13
C TYR A 82 6.16 17.46 2.02
N HIS A 83 6.10 18.76 2.32
CA HIS A 83 6.28 19.86 1.35
C HIS A 83 5.36 19.77 0.11
N LEU A 84 4.19 19.13 0.25
CA LEU A 84 3.23 18.94 -0.82
C LEU A 84 2.24 20.12 -0.87
N ASN A 85 2.30 20.91 -1.93
CA ASN A 85 1.49 22.11 -2.10
C ASN A 85 0.15 21.81 -2.79
N TYR A 86 -0.78 21.18 -2.07
CA TYR A 86 -2.14 20.95 -2.52
C TYR A 86 -3.13 21.76 -1.69
N SER A 87 -3.96 22.58 -2.35
CA SER A 87 -5.03 23.32 -1.69
C SER A 87 -6.15 22.40 -1.25
N SER A 88 -7.01 22.85 -0.34
CA SER A 88 -8.18 22.07 0.09
C SER A 88 -9.15 21.71 -1.04
N SER A 89 -9.12 22.43 -2.17
CA SER A 89 -9.91 22.10 -3.37
C SER A 89 -9.31 20.93 -4.18
N GLU A 90 -8.09 20.54 -3.90
CA GLU A 90 -7.33 19.46 -4.55
C GLU A 90 -7.25 18.21 -3.70
N VAL A 91 -7.91 18.21 -2.53
CA VAL A 91 -8.03 17.07 -1.61
C VAL A 91 -9.42 16.46 -1.77
N ILE A 92 -9.48 15.14 -1.96
CA ILE A 92 -10.74 14.36 -1.99
C ILE A 92 -10.67 13.33 -0.86
N ALA A 93 -11.62 13.40 0.09
CA ALA A 93 -11.79 12.37 1.11
C ALA A 93 -12.31 11.09 0.48
N THR A 94 -11.73 9.94 0.82
CA THR A 94 -12.07 8.64 0.23
C THR A 94 -12.40 7.58 1.27
N VAL A 95 -13.11 6.53 0.88
CA VAL A 95 -13.41 5.36 1.73
C VAL A 95 -12.18 4.45 1.83
N GLY A 96 -11.12 4.97 2.46
CA GLY A 96 -9.77 4.43 2.47
C GLY A 96 -9.05 4.59 1.13
N SER A 97 -7.75 4.28 1.10
CA SER A 97 -6.92 4.37 -0.12
C SER A 97 -7.43 3.49 -1.27
N MET A 98 -8.05 2.33 -0.95
CA MET A 98 -8.60 1.44 -1.99
C MET A 98 -9.70 2.09 -2.83
N GLU A 99 -10.58 2.88 -2.22
CA GLU A 99 -11.58 3.64 -2.99
C GLU A 99 -10.90 4.76 -3.77
N GLY A 100 -9.90 5.43 -3.20
CA GLY A 100 -9.10 6.43 -3.91
C GLY A 100 -8.42 5.84 -5.16
N LEU A 101 -7.82 4.65 -5.06
CA LEU A 101 -7.24 3.90 -6.19
C LEU A 101 -8.32 3.56 -7.23
N SER A 102 -9.43 2.96 -6.77
CA SER A 102 -10.54 2.56 -7.66
C SER A 102 -11.10 3.75 -8.43
N THR A 103 -11.36 4.84 -7.73
CA THR A 103 -11.91 6.09 -8.30
C THR A 103 -10.95 6.73 -9.31
N THR A 104 -9.66 6.77 -8.97
CA THR A 104 -8.61 7.31 -9.84
C THR A 104 -8.50 6.47 -11.12
N LEU A 105 -8.35 5.16 -10.99
CA LEU A 105 -8.24 4.26 -12.14
C LEU A 105 -9.50 4.28 -13.01
N SER A 106 -10.70 4.32 -12.38
CA SER A 106 -11.97 4.43 -13.12
C SER A 106 -12.14 5.80 -13.83
N THR A 107 -11.42 6.81 -13.40
CA THR A 107 -11.44 8.14 -14.05
C THR A 107 -10.48 8.21 -15.23
N LEU A 108 -9.34 7.52 -15.14
CA LEU A 108 -8.25 7.68 -16.11
C LEU A 108 -8.25 6.64 -17.22
N ILE A 109 -8.62 5.39 -16.90
CA ILE A 109 -8.40 4.24 -17.79
C ILE A 109 -9.55 4.09 -18.77
N GLU A 110 -9.19 4.01 -20.05
CA GLU A 110 -10.03 3.54 -21.13
C GLU A 110 -9.64 2.10 -21.54
N PRO A 111 -10.51 1.38 -22.27
CA PRO A 111 -10.18 0.04 -22.78
C PRO A 111 -8.87 0.04 -23.58
N GLU A 112 -8.01 -0.95 -23.30
CA GLU A 112 -6.70 -1.14 -23.91
C GLU A 112 -5.58 -0.20 -23.42
N ASP A 113 -5.86 0.79 -22.56
CA ASP A 113 -4.81 1.56 -21.91
C ASP A 113 -3.92 0.66 -21.05
N GLU A 114 -2.62 0.91 -21.07
CA GLU A 114 -1.64 0.18 -20.28
C GLU A 114 -1.28 0.93 -19.01
N VAL A 115 -1.22 0.20 -17.91
CA VAL A 115 -0.73 0.73 -16.63
C VAL A 115 0.49 -0.09 -16.22
N ILE A 116 1.64 0.58 -16.14
CA ILE A 116 2.87 -0.03 -15.63
C ILE A 116 2.79 -0.09 -14.12
N ILE A 117 3.04 -1.28 -13.55
CA ILE A 117 3.18 -1.49 -12.11
C ILE A 117 4.53 -2.12 -11.82
N PRO A 118 5.43 -1.42 -11.11
CA PRO A 118 6.65 -2.04 -10.59
C PRO A 118 6.30 -3.17 -9.63
N THR A 119 6.79 -4.37 -9.91
CA THR A 119 6.61 -5.54 -9.04
C THR A 119 7.90 -5.88 -8.29
N PRO A 120 7.83 -6.42 -7.05
CA PRO A 120 6.62 -6.89 -6.38
C PRO A 120 5.75 -5.75 -5.87
N CYS A 121 4.42 -5.94 -5.88
CA CYS A 121 3.49 -4.89 -5.46
C CYS A 121 2.23 -5.46 -4.78
N TYR A 122 1.40 -4.57 -4.25
CA TYR A 122 0.14 -4.95 -3.64
C TYR A 122 -0.81 -5.61 -4.68
N PRO A 123 -1.29 -6.84 -4.45
CA PRO A 123 -2.08 -7.59 -5.42
C PRO A 123 -3.42 -6.98 -5.82
N GLY A 124 -3.85 -5.94 -5.11
CA GLY A 124 -5.11 -5.24 -5.43
C GLY A 124 -5.02 -4.31 -6.64
N TYR A 125 -3.83 -3.97 -7.13
CA TYR A 125 -3.69 -3.04 -8.27
C TYR A 125 -4.13 -3.67 -9.58
N ALA A 126 -3.65 -4.86 -9.90
CA ALA A 126 -3.96 -5.55 -11.15
C ALA A 126 -5.49 -5.76 -11.36
N PRO A 127 -6.26 -6.25 -10.37
CA PRO A 127 -7.70 -6.32 -10.48
C PRO A 127 -8.39 -4.98 -10.76
N LEU A 128 -7.97 -3.90 -10.09
CA LEU A 128 -8.56 -2.57 -10.30
C LEU A 128 -8.32 -2.05 -11.72
N ILE A 129 -7.13 -2.27 -12.29
CA ILE A 129 -6.81 -1.92 -13.67
C ILE A 129 -7.67 -2.72 -14.64
N THR A 130 -7.72 -4.05 -14.47
CA THR A 130 -8.45 -4.98 -15.34
C THR A 130 -9.98 -4.74 -15.30
N MET A 131 -10.53 -4.42 -14.13
CA MET A 131 -11.96 -4.11 -13.98
C MET A 131 -12.38 -2.90 -14.81
N ASN A 132 -11.47 -1.95 -15.03
CA ASN A 132 -11.69 -0.75 -15.85
C ASN A 132 -11.36 -0.96 -17.34
N GLY A 133 -10.94 -2.16 -17.75
CA GLY A 133 -10.61 -2.50 -19.14
C GLY A 133 -9.15 -2.20 -19.52
N GLY A 134 -8.34 -1.74 -18.58
CA GLY A 134 -6.91 -1.53 -18.78
C GLY A 134 -6.12 -2.83 -18.79
N LYS A 135 -4.90 -2.74 -19.33
CA LYS A 135 -3.89 -3.80 -19.33
C LYS A 135 -2.83 -3.54 -18.27
N VAL A 136 -2.54 -4.54 -17.49
CA VAL A 136 -1.42 -4.52 -16.54
C VAL A 136 -0.13 -4.80 -17.29
N VAL A 137 0.88 -3.94 -17.08
CA VAL A 137 2.25 -4.14 -17.54
C VAL A 137 3.13 -4.25 -16.30
N GLU A 138 3.46 -5.47 -15.91
CA GLU A 138 4.36 -5.71 -14.78
C GLU A 138 5.80 -5.36 -15.16
N MET A 139 6.45 -4.58 -14.32
CA MET A 139 7.86 -4.22 -14.42
C MET A 139 8.60 -4.81 -13.22
N ASN A 140 9.26 -5.94 -13.43
CA ASN A 140 9.99 -6.63 -12.36
C ASN A 140 11.24 -5.84 -11.95
N THR A 141 11.31 -5.44 -10.68
CA THR A 141 12.39 -4.60 -10.13
C THR A 141 13.51 -5.40 -9.43
N LYS A 142 13.45 -6.72 -9.45
CA LYS A 142 14.43 -7.59 -8.76
C LYS A 142 15.87 -7.32 -9.21
N GLN A 143 16.08 -7.06 -10.50
CA GLN A 143 17.43 -6.79 -11.06
C GLN A 143 17.94 -5.37 -10.77
N ASP A 144 17.06 -4.46 -10.33
CA ASP A 144 17.38 -3.09 -9.95
C ASP A 144 17.35 -2.93 -8.41
N ASP A 145 17.64 -3.98 -7.66
CA ASP A 145 17.60 -3.99 -6.18
C ASP A 145 16.27 -3.45 -5.61
N PHE A 146 15.16 -3.80 -6.24
CA PHE A 146 13.82 -3.34 -5.89
C PHE A 146 13.64 -1.81 -5.97
N GLN A 147 14.49 -1.13 -6.73
CA GLN A 147 14.43 0.30 -7.03
C GLN A 147 13.89 0.54 -8.43
N LEU A 148 13.65 1.81 -8.77
CA LEU A 148 13.25 2.20 -10.14
C LEU A 148 14.48 2.66 -10.91
N SER A 149 14.66 2.15 -12.13
CA SER A 149 15.68 2.63 -13.06
C SER A 149 15.04 3.20 -14.32
N GLU A 150 15.69 4.23 -14.90
CA GLU A 150 15.24 4.85 -16.15
C GLU A 150 15.17 3.81 -17.28
N GLN A 151 16.15 2.92 -17.35
CA GLN A 151 16.20 1.86 -18.35
C GLN A 151 15.01 0.92 -18.25
N ALA A 152 14.69 0.43 -17.04
CA ALA A 152 13.55 -0.45 -16.82
C ALA A 152 12.25 0.25 -17.17
N ILE A 153 12.03 1.50 -16.72
CA ILE A 153 10.81 2.25 -17.02
C ILE A 153 10.65 2.45 -18.53
N LEU A 154 11.68 2.95 -19.22
CA LEU A 154 11.61 3.24 -20.66
C LEU A 154 11.36 1.98 -21.50
N SER A 155 11.88 0.81 -21.09
CA SER A 155 11.65 -0.46 -21.80
C SER A 155 10.21 -0.95 -21.74
N HIS A 156 9.41 -0.46 -20.77
CA HIS A 156 8.01 -0.84 -20.60
C HIS A 156 7.02 0.22 -21.11
N ILE A 157 7.50 1.45 -21.43
CA ILE A 157 6.63 2.49 -21.97
C ILE A 157 6.31 2.21 -23.45
N THR A 158 5.02 2.24 -23.77
CA THR A 158 4.49 2.15 -25.13
C THR A 158 3.60 3.36 -25.45
N PRO A 159 3.15 3.55 -26.69
CA PRO A 159 2.16 4.58 -27.02
C PRO A 159 0.80 4.39 -26.32
N LYS A 160 0.54 3.25 -25.69
CA LYS A 160 -0.66 2.95 -24.93
C LYS A 160 -0.51 3.16 -23.43
N THR A 161 0.69 3.47 -22.96
CA THR A 161 0.95 3.68 -21.53
C THR A 161 0.20 4.91 -21.04
N LYS A 162 -0.82 4.69 -20.23
CA LYS A 162 -1.66 5.73 -19.61
C LYS A 162 -1.08 6.20 -18.28
N ALA A 163 -0.60 5.26 -17.45
CA ALA A 163 -0.13 5.57 -16.11
C ALA A 163 0.99 4.62 -15.66
N ILE A 164 1.79 5.10 -14.71
CA ILE A 164 2.68 4.28 -13.89
C ILE A 164 2.15 4.34 -12.46
N LEU A 165 1.82 3.19 -11.86
CA LEU A 165 1.32 3.11 -10.49
C LEU A 165 2.43 2.58 -9.60
N ILE A 166 2.94 3.43 -8.72
CA ILE A 166 4.00 3.10 -7.77
C ILE A 166 3.47 3.02 -6.33
N THR A 167 4.15 2.29 -5.46
CA THR A 167 3.90 2.30 -4.02
C THR A 167 5.22 2.42 -3.26
N SER A 168 5.30 3.43 -2.41
CA SER A 168 6.46 3.67 -1.55
C SER A 168 6.03 4.30 -0.23
N PRO A 169 6.43 3.74 0.92
CA PRO A 169 7.07 2.43 1.13
C PRO A 169 6.28 1.26 0.58
N ASN A 170 6.98 0.22 0.12
CA ASN A 170 6.38 -0.86 -0.66
C ASN A 170 5.79 -1.98 0.21
N ASN A 171 4.66 -2.51 -0.21
CA ASN A 171 4.11 -3.80 0.19
C ASN A 171 4.20 -4.72 -1.04
N PRO A 172 5.02 -5.79 -1.04
CA PRO A 172 5.45 -6.60 0.11
C PRO A 172 6.88 -6.32 0.61
N SER A 173 7.70 -5.60 -0.14
CA SER A 173 9.16 -5.63 0.06
C SER A 173 9.67 -4.85 1.28
N GLY A 174 8.89 -3.87 1.77
CA GLY A 174 9.37 -2.91 2.78
C GLY A 174 10.37 -1.88 2.23
N CYS A 175 10.69 -1.95 0.93
CA CYS A 175 11.57 -1.02 0.26
C CYS A 175 10.97 0.38 0.22
N VAL A 176 11.82 1.40 0.35
CA VAL A 176 11.49 2.80 0.09
C VAL A 176 12.24 3.22 -1.17
N TYR A 177 11.53 3.78 -2.15
CA TYR A 177 12.20 4.28 -3.34
C TYR A 177 13.12 5.45 -2.99
N SER A 178 14.37 5.33 -3.40
CA SER A 178 15.38 6.36 -3.22
C SER A 178 15.06 7.62 -4.01
N LYS A 179 15.68 8.73 -3.65
CA LYS A 179 15.61 9.97 -4.45
C LYS A 179 16.00 9.71 -5.91
N ALA A 180 17.02 8.89 -6.14
CA ALA A 180 17.47 8.53 -7.49
C ALA A 180 16.37 7.77 -8.28
N SER A 181 15.63 6.87 -7.63
CA SER A 181 14.49 6.17 -8.22
C SER A 181 13.37 7.14 -8.61
N ILE A 182 13.05 8.11 -7.74
CA ILE A 182 12.04 9.14 -8.04
C ILE A 182 12.50 10.06 -9.18
N GLU A 183 13.77 10.43 -9.20
CA GLU A 183 14.34 11.26 -10.30
C GLU A 183 14.38 10.49 -11.64
N ALA A 184 14.64 9.17 -11.61
CA ALA A 184 14.56 8.32 -12.79
C ALA A 184 13.12 8.27 -13.34
N LEU A 185 12.12 8.08 -12.46
CA LEU A 185 10.71 8.13 -12.85
C LEU A 185 10.33 9.51 -13.42
N LEU A 186 10.76 10.58 -12.76
CA LEU A 186 10.54 11.96 -13.19
C LEU A 186 11.08 12.19 -14.60
N SER A 187 12.32 11.75 -14.89
CA SER A 187 12.94 11.89 -16.21
C SER A 187 12.14 11.19 -17.32
N CYS A 188 11.52 10.05 -16.98
CA CYS A 188 10.71 9.28 -17.92
C CYS A 188 9.36 9.91 -18.24
N VAL A 189 8.74 10.62 -17.28
CA VAL A 189 7.35 11.09 -17.44
C VAL A 189 7.21 12.58 -17.75
N LYS A 190 8.20 13.42 -17.44
CA LYS A 190 8.11 14.89 -17.56
C LYS A 190 7.63 15.38 -18.93
N ASP A 191 8.13 14.78 -20.01
CA ASP A 191 7.83 15.18 -21.40
C ASP A 191 6.82 14.23 -22.09
N ARG A 192 6.09 13.41 -21.31
CA ARG A 192 5.10 12.45 -21.82
C ARG A 192 3.73 12.67 -21.17
N GLU A 193 2.67 12.31 -21.85
CA GLU A 193 1.29 12.35 -21.34
C GLU A 193 0.98 11.06 -20.55
N ILE A 194 1.80 10.80 -19.52
CA ILE A 194 1.69 9.62 -18.65
C ILE A 194 1.41 10.11 -17.22
N PHE A 195 0.36 9.60 -16.60
CA PHE A 195 0.07 9.86 -15.19
C PHE A 195 0.99 9.04 -14.28
N VAL A 196 1.30 9.59 -13.11
CA VAL A 196 1.90 8.83 -12.02
C VAL A 196 0.91 8.76 -10.87
N ILE A 197 0.49 7.53 -10.54
CA ILE A 197 -0.33 7.26 -9.37
C ILE A 197 0.60 6.76 -8.28
N SER A 198 0.76 7.55 -7.21
CA SER A 198 1.64 7.23 -6.08
C SER A 198 0.81 6.80 -4.87
N ASP A 199 0.84 5.50 -4.55
CA ASP A 199 0.24 4.98 -3.32
C ASP A 199 1.25 5.16 -2.17
N GLU A 200 0.96 6.14 -1.31
CA GLU A 200 1.81 6.54 -0.20
C GLU A 200 1.19 6.19 1.17
N VAL A 201 0.36 5.14 1.23
CA VAL A 201 -0.36 4.75 2.45
C VAL A 201 0.57 4.38 3.62
N TYR A 202 1.84 4.04 3.34
CA TYR A 202 2.86 3.71 4.33
C TYR A 202 3.87 4.83 4.60
N ARG A 203 3.73 6.03 4.00
CA ARG A 203 4.75 7.09 4.08
C ARG A 203 5.10 7.56 5.49
N GLU A 204 4.18 7.37 6.47
CA GLU A 204 4.43 7.65 7.89
C GLU A 204 5.33 6.58 8.56
N ILE A 205 5.44 5.41 7.95
CA ILE A 205 6.17 4.26 8.49
C ILE A 205 7.46 4.12 7.70
N VAL A 206 8.39 5.01 7.97
CA VAL A 206 9.75 5.04 7.40
C VAL A 206 10.71 5.12 8.58
N TYR A 207 11.73 4.27 8.56
CA TYR A 207 12.66 4.15 9.67
C TYR A 207 13.87 5.08 9.55
N ASP A 208 14.07 5.61 8.36
CA ASP A 208 15.03 6.66 8.07
C ASP A 208 14.29 7.75 7.27
N ALA A 209 13.91 8.84 7.96
CA ALA A 209 13.09 9.90 7.39
C ALA A 209 13.72 10.61 6.18
N GLU A 210 15.06 10.59 6.08
CA GLU A 210 15.76 11.19 4.95
C GLU A 210 15.64 10.36 3.65
N LYS A 211 15.17 9.12 3.75
CA LYS A 211 15.04 8.22 2.58
C LYS A 211 13.73 8.37 1.80
N PHE A 212 12.65 8.85 2.42
CA PHE A 212 11.37 8.98 1.72
C PHE A 212 11.26 10.32 0.98
N VAL A 213 11.00 10.23 -0.32
CA VAL A 213 10.73 11.39 -1.18
C VAL A 213 9.43 11.11 -1.94
N SER A 214 8.45 12.01 -1.83
CA SER A 214 7.23 11.94 -2.65
C SER A 214 7.50 12.54 -4.03
N ILE A 215 7.01 11.87 -5.08
CA ILE A 215 7.04 12.45 -6.42
C ILE A 215 6.19 13.74 -6.51
N GLY A 216 5.24 13.91 -5.61
CA GLY A 216 4.42 15.13 -5.52
C GLY A 216 5.19 16.40 -5.11
N GLU A 217 6.44 16.28 -4.64
CA GLU A 217 7.31 17.43 -4.34
C GLU A 217 7.81 18.14 -5.62
N TYR A 218 7.72 17.47 -6.79
CA TYR A 218 8.24 18.00 -8.05
C TYR A 218 7.16 18.73 -8.84
N GLU A 219 7.16 20.06 -8.78
CA GLU A 219 6.22 20.94 -9.51
C GLU A 219 6.19 20.69 -11.03
N SER A 220 7.30 20.25 -11.62
CA SER A 220 7.41 20.00 -13.07
C SER A 220 6.48 18.90 -13.61
N VAL A 221 5.95 18.06 -12.73
CA VAL A 221 5.02 16.95 -13.09
C VAL A 221 3.72 17.00 -12.31
N ARG A 222 3.49 18.04 -11.53
CA ARG A 222 2.38 18.16 -10.59
C ARG A 222 1.02 17.83 -11.21
N GLU A 223 0.74 18.32 -12.43
CA GLU A 223 -0.50 18.07 -13.16
C GLU A 223 -0.73 16.61 -13.57
N LYS A 224 0.31 15.77 -13.51
CA LYS A 224 0.28 14.34 -13.87
C LYS A 224 0.32 13.43 -12.66
N VAL A 225 0.63 13.97 -11.47
CA VAL A 225 0.80 13.18 -10.25
C VAL A 225 -0.50 13.15 -9.46
N ILE A 226 -0.88 11.93 -9.08
CA ILE A 226 -2.02 11.67 -8.19
C ILE A 226 -1.49 10.89 -7.00
N ILE A 227 -1.56 11.49 -5.81
CA ILE A 227 -1.13 10.85 -4.57
C ILE A 227 -2.33 10.25 -3.88
N ILE A 228 -2.21 9.00 -3.47
CA ILE A 228 -3.22 8.29 -2.70
C ILE A 228 -2.63 7.94 -1.35
N SER A 229 -3.32 8.30 -0.28
CA SER A 229 -2.88 7.99 1.07
C SER A 229 -4.08 7.81 2.02
N GLY A 230 -3.83 7.58 3.29
CA GLY A 230 -4.90 7.39 4.27
C GLY A 230 -4.39 7.06 5.65
N PHE A 231 -5.33 6.79 6.54
CA PHE A 231 -5.08 6.65 7.98
C PHE A 231 -4.99 5.19 8.42
N SER A 232 -5.24 4.25 7.51
CA SER A 232 -5.33 2.82 7.82
C SER A 232 -4.07 2.29 8.49
N LYS A 233 -2.87 2.73 8.04
CA LYS A 233 -1.59 2.19 8.50
C LYS A 233 -0.93 3.11 9.52
N SER A 234 -0.88 4.40 9.23
CA SER A 234 -0.24 5.41 10.05
C SER A 234 -0.88 5.60 11.43
N HIS A 235 -2.21 5.41 11.54
CA HIS A 235 -2.96 5.69 12.75
C HIS A 235 -3.86 4.52 13.19
N SER A 236 -3.58 3.30 12.69
CA SER A 236 -4.35 2.09 13.04
C SER A 236 -5.85 2.25 12.83
N MET A 237 -6.23 2.83 11.69
CA MET A 237 -7.63 3.14 11.35
C MET A 237 -8.17 2.29 10.19
N THR A 238 -7.77 1.02 10.10
CA THR A 238 -8.17 0.13 9.00
C THR A 238 -9.69 -0.01 8.88
N GLY A 239 -10.39 -0.19 10.00
CA GLY A 239 -11.84 -0.33 10.09
C GLY A 239 -12.63 0.97 9.89
N TRP A 240 -12.00 2.13 10.01
CA TRP A 240 -12.64 3.44 9.84
C TRP A 240 -12.92 3.81 8.39
N ARG A 241 -12.24 3.14 7.46
CA ARG A 241 -12.39 3.35 6.02
C ARG A 241 -12.28 4.83 5.61
N VAL A 242 -11.19 5.48 5.96
CA VAL A 242 -10.91 6.88 5.60
C VAL A 242 -9.51 7.04 5.02
N GLY A 243 -9.44 7.79 3.93
CA GLY A 243 -8.22 8.13 3.20
C GLY A 243 -8.44 9.40 2.39
N TYR A 244 -7.53 9.69 1.48
CA TYR A 244 -7.64 10.84 0.61
C TYR A 244 -6.83 10.66 -0.68
N VAL A 245 -7.25 11.42 -1.69
CA VAL A 245 -6.53 11.64 -2.95
C VAL A 245 -6.10 13.09 -3.01
N LEU A 246 -4.86 13.33 -3.45
CA LEU A 246 -4.34 14.64 -3.81
C LEU A 246 -4.08 14.64 -5.32
N ALA A 247 -4.63 15.58 -6.03
CA ALA A 247 -4.39 15.75 -7.46
C ALA A 247 -4.56 17.23 -7.86
N ASP A 248 -3.89 17.63 -8.92
CA ASP A 248 -4.12 18.95 -9.50
C ASP A 248 -5.63 19.20 -9.75
N SER A 249 -6.08 20.41 -9.58
CA SER A 249 -7.50 20.80 -9.68
C SER A 249 -8.13 20.42 -11.03
N SER A 250 -7.34 20.40 -12.11
CA SER A 250 -7.78 19.97 -13.45
C SER A 250 -8.15 18.50 -13.50
N ILE A 251 -7.54 17.67 -12.67
CA ILE A 251 -7.76 16.20 -12.58
C ILE A 251 -8.70 15.89 -11.42
N ALA A 252 -8.50 16.50 -10.25
CA ALA A 252 -9.32 16.28 -9.05
C ALA A 252 -10.82 16.44 -9.32
N LYS A 253 -11.22 17.43 -10.11
CA LYS A 253 -12.63 17.62 -10.51
C LYS A 253 -13.24 16.44 -11.28
N HIS A 254 -12.42 15.65 -11.99
CA HIS A 254 -12.87 14.46 -12.72
C HIS A 254 -12.93 13.26 -11.80
N ILE A 255 -11.90 13.06 -10.94
CA ILE A 255 -11.91 12.02 -9.91
C ILE A 255 -13.14 12.20 -8.99
N LEU A 256 -13.46 13.44 -8.61
CA LEU A 256 -14.62 13.75 -7.78
C LEU A 256 -15.94 13.31 -8.43
N LYS A 257 -16.08 13.37 -9.75
CA LYS A 257 -17.30 12.88 -10.43
C LYS A 257 -17.46 11.37 -10.25
N THR A 258 -16.40 10.61 -10.43
CA THR A 258 -16.41 9.15 -10.24
C THR A 258 -16.69 8.81 -8.77
N HIS A 259 -15.99 9.47 -7.84
CA HIS A 259 -16.21 9.32 -6.40
C HIS A 259 -17.67 9.57 -6.00
N GLN A 260 -18.27 10.68 -6.47
CA GLN A 260 -19.66 11.04 -6.17
C GLN A 260 -20.65 9.92 -6.54
N TYR A 261 -20.45 9.28 -7.69
CA TYR A 261 -21.37 8.23 -8.16
C TYR A 261 -21.07 6.84 -7.58
N LEU A 262 -19.88 6.63 -7.03
CA LEU A 262 -19.53 5.38 -6.34
C LEU A 262 -20.01 5.38 -4.88
N VAL A 263 -19.78 6.46 -4.13
CA VAL A 263 -19.98 6.45 -2.68
C VAL A 263 -20.73 7.67 -2.13
N THR A 264 -21.06 8.65 -2.96
CA THR A 264 -21.69 9.93 -2.59
C THR A 264 -20.77 10.79 -1.73
N SER A 265 -20.41 10.37 -0.54
CA SER A 265 -19.43 11.02 0.34
C SER A 265 -18.83 10.01 1.32
N THR A 266 -17.63 10.29 1.77
CA THR A 266 -16.95 9.49 2.81
C THR A 266 -17.64 9.67 4.17
N CYS A 267 -17.62 8.62 4.99
CA CYS A 267 -18.23 8.60 6.32
C CYS A 267 -17.84 9.84 7.14
N THR A 268 -18.83 10.61 7.56
CA THR A 268 -18.65 11.87 8.28
C THR A 268 -17.91 11.66 9.60
N ILE A 269 -18.30 10.65 10.37
CA ILE A 269 -17.69 10.30 11.67
C ILE A 269 -16.20 10.01 11.49
N SER A 270 -15.85 9.26 10.45
CA SER A 270 -14.46 8.92 10.14
C SER A 270 -13.63 10.15 9.75
N GLN A 271 -14.24 11.15 9.10
CA GLN A 271 -13.56 12.40 8.77
C GLN A 271 -13.22 13.21 10.03
N TYR A 272 -14.14 13.28 11.01
CA TYR A 272 -13.88 13.95 12.30
C TYR A 272 -12.73 13.26 13.04
N ALA A 273 -12.76 11.94 13.15
CA ALA A 273 -11.70 11.16 13.76
C ALA A 273 -10.34 11.34 13.04
N ALA A 274 -10.35 11.38 11.71
CA ALA A 274 -9.15 11.57 10.90
C ALA A 274 -8.51 12.96 11.08
N ILE A 275 -9.30 14.02 11.27
CA ILE A 275 -8.77 15.35 11.61
C ILE A 275 -7.99 15.30 12.93
N GLU A 276 -8.47 14.55 13.90
CA GLU A 276 -7.75 14.36 15.17
C GLU A 276 -6.51 13.48 14.99
N ALA A 277 -6.60 12.44 14.16
CA ALA A 277 -5.46 11.57 13.85
C ALA A 277 -4.27 12.36 13.28
N LEU A 278 -4.51 13.35 12.40
CA LEU A 278 -3.45 14.22 11.85
C LEU A 278 -2.70 15.05 12.90
N LYS A 279 -3.25 15.20 14.12
CA LYS A 279 -2.61 15.89 15.24
C LYS A 279 -1.97 14.93 16.23
N THR A 280 -2.19 13.64 16.05
CA THR A 280 -1.79 12.59 17.00
C THR A 280 -0.46 12.00 16.56
N SER A 281 0.50 11.95 17.49
CA SER A 281 1.78 11.29 17.23
C SER A 281 1.60 9.78 17.08
N ASN A 282 2.25 9.21 16.07
CA ASN A 282 2.34 7.77 15.84
C ASN A 282 3.73 7.20 16.21
N ARG A 283 4.56 7.99 16.92
CA ARG A 283 5.95 7.66 17.19
C ARG A 283 6.13 6.37 17.96
N ASP A 284 5.33 6.12 18.98
CA ASP A 284 5.42 4.88 19.77
C ASP A 284 5.19 3.64 18.90
N MET A 285 4.28 3.74 17.93
CA MET A 285 4.02 2.69 16.96
C MET A 285 5.23 2.48 16.02
N ILE A 286 5.80 3.57 15.51
CA ILE A 286 6.98 3.52 14.61
C ILE A 286 8.18 2.95 15.37
N ASP A 287 8.44 3.40 16.60
CA ASP A 287 9.55 2.92 17.45
C ASP A 287 9.40 1.41 17.76
N HIS A 288 8.16 0.93 17.98
CA HIS A 288 7.88 -0.49 18.15
C HIS A 288 8.20 -1.28 16.87
N TYR A 289 7.74 -0.80 15.71
CA TYR A 289 8.03 -1.47 14.44
C TYR A 289 9.52 -1.41 14.08
N LEU A 290 10.22 -0.32 14.39
CA LEU A 290 11.67 -0.23 14.23
C LEU A 290 12.40 -1.28 15.10
N LYS A 291 11.96 -1.48 16.35
CA LYS A 291 12.49 -2.53 17.22
C LYS A 291 12.27 -3.91 16.61
N ASN A 292 11.04 -4.21 16.17
CA ASN A 292 10.69 -5.48 15.53
C ASN A 292 11.52 -5.69 14.25
N ARG A 293 11.61 -4.66 13.42
CA ARG A 293 12.41 -4.67 12.18
C ARG A 293 13.88 -5.00 12.46
N ASN A 294 14.52 -4.30 13.40
CA ASN A 294 15.92 -4.49 13.68
C ASN A 294 16.22 -5.90 14.23
N TYR A 295 15.35 -6.40 15.09
CA TYR A 295 15.43 -7.78 15.57
C TYR A 295 15.25 -8.78 14.43
N GLY A 296 14.21 -8.63 13.62
CA GLY A 296 13.91 -9.56 12.53
C GLY A 296 14.98 -9.59 11.45
N VAL A 297 15.51 -8.44 11.02
CA VAL A 297 16.62 -8.36 10.06
C VAL A 297 17.83 -9.14 10.57
N LYS A 298 18.21 -8.92 11.83
CA LYS A 298 19.31 -9.64 12.45
C LYS A 298 19.07 -11.16 12.42
N ARG A 299 17.88 -11.62 12.83
CA ARG A 299 17.54 -13.04 12.88
C ARG A 299 17.52 -13.69 11.49
N VAL A 300 16.94 -13.01 10.48
CA VAL A 300 16.91 -13.51 9.09
C VAL A 300 18.34 -13.73 8.56
N HIS A 301 19.24 -12.77 8.81
CA HIS A 301 20.64 -12.93 8.42
C HIS A 301 21.38 -14.04 9.20
N GLU A 302 21.09 -14.20 10.51
CA GLU A 302 21.66 -15.29 11.32
C GLU A 302 21.22 -16.67 10.79
N MET A 303 20.02 -16.79 10.22
CA MET A 303 19.54 -17.99 9.51
C MET A 303 20.21 -18.20 8.14
N GLY A 304 21.09 -17.29 7.70
CA GLY A 304 21.72 -17.32 6.38
C GLY A 304 20.70 -17.11 5.23
N LEU A 305 19.69 -16.29 5.46
CA LEU A 305 18.70 -15.90 4.46
C LEU A 305 18.95 -14.45 4.00
N ASP A 306 18.80 -14.25 2.69
CA ASP A 306 18.78 -12.92 2.10
C ASP A 306 17.37 -12.33 2.14
N MET A 307 17.28 -11.00 2.19
CA MET A 307 16.02 -10.28 2.16
C MET A 307 16.18 -8.91 1.56
N VAL A 308 15.07 -8.35 1.07
CA VAL A 308 15.02 -6.96 0.62
C VAL A 308 15.19 -6.02 1.82
N GLU A 309 15.90 -4.91 1.63
CA GLU A 309 16.07 -3.92 2.70
C GLU A 309 14.72 -3.34 3.13
N ALA A 310 14.31 -3.64 4.37
CA ALA A 310 13.06 -3.17 4.96
C ALA A 310 13.24 -1.76 5.54
N SER A 311 13.23 -0.74 4.69
CA SER A 311 13.44 0.67 5.07
C SER A 311 12.13 1.36 5.47
N GLY A 312 10.96 0.75 5.18
CA GLY A 312 9.65 1.29 5.53
C GLY A 312 8.56 0.22 5.57
N ALA A 313 7.31 0.65 5.75
CA ALA A 313 6.18 -0.22 6.01
C ALA A 313 6.42 -1.15 7.22
N PHE A 314 5.91 -2.38 7.20
CA PHE A 314 6.13 -3.36 8.27
C PHE A 314 6.21 -4.79 7.73
N TYR A 315 6.99 -4.97 6.64
CA TYR A 315 7.14 -6.26 5.97
C TYR A 315 8.61 -6.62 5.80
N PHE A 316 8.88 -7.92 5.89
CA PHE A 316 10.07 -8.56 5.34
C PHE A 316 9.70 -9.31 4.08
N PHE A 317 10.52 -9.20 3.06
CA PHE A 317 10.43 -9.98 1.83
C PHE A 317 11.71 -10.79 1.71
N ILE A 318 11.60 -12.05 2.11
CA ILE A 318 12.72 -12.94 2.38
C ILE A 318 12.91 -13.89 1.20
N CYS A 319 14.14 -14.00 0.70
CA CYS A 319 14.52 -14.92 -0.37
C CYS A 319 14.63 -16.35 0.18
N ILE A 320 13.96 -17.27 -0.50
CA ILE A 320 13.97 -18.71 -0.18
C ILE A 320 14.53 -19.58 -1.30
N GLU A 321 15.16 -18.97 -2.31
CA GLU A 321 15.69 -19.64 -3.51
C GLU A 321 16.58 -20.86 -3.16
N LYS A 322 17.39 -20.76 -2.10
CA LYS A 322 18.30 -21.83 -1.68
C LYS A 322 17.61 -23.16 -1.33
N PHE A 323 16.29 -23.15 -1.05
CA PHE A 323 15.54 -24.37 -0.72
C PHE A 323 15.00 -25.10 -1.96
N GLY A 324 15.05 -24.49 -3.15
CA GLY A 324 14.70 -25.13 -4.42
C GLY A 324 13.22 -25.52 -4.55
N ILE A 325 12.32 -24.91 -3.77
CA ILE A 325 10.87 -25.12 -3.81
C ILE A 325 10.13 -23.77 -3.98
N SER A 326 8.90 -23.81 -4.49
CA SER A 326 8.10 -22.61 -4.68
C SER A 326 7.68 -21.96 -3.36
N SER A 327 7.40 -20.67 -3.38
CA SER A 327 6.93 -19.93 -2.21
C SER A 327 5.62 -20.49 -1.63
N VAL A 328 4.71 -20.99 -2.48
CA VAL A 328 3.48 -21.66 -2.02
C VAL A 328 3.78 -22.94 -1.29
N GLU A 329 4.69 -23.76 -1.83
CA GLU A 329 5.09 -25.00 -1.18
C GLU A 329 5.80 -24.73 0.15
N PHE A 330 6.73 -23.77 0.17
CA PHE A 330 7.44 -23.36 1.39
C PHE A 330 6.45 -22.87 2.47
N CYS A 331 5.57 -21.93 2.14
CA CYS A 331 4.58 -21.42 3.08
C CYS A 331 3.61 -22.51 3.55
N THR A 332 3.23 -23.45 2.67
CA THR A 332 2.34 -24.56 3.03
C THR A 332 3.01 -25.50 4.04
N ARG A 333 4.29 -25.86 3.82
CA ARG A 333 5.05 -26.67 4.79
C ARG A 333 5.30 -25.92 6.11
N LEU A 334 5.55 -24.60 6.03
CA LEU A 334 5.75 -23.76 7.20
C LEU A 334 4.49 -23.66 8.09
N LEU A 335 3.28 -23.70 7.48
CA LEU A 335 2.03 -23.80 8.24
C LEU A 335 1.98 -25.03 9.15
N GLU A 336 2.58 -26.17 8.76
CA GLU A 336 2.65 -27.38 9.61
C GLU A 336 3.56 -27.16 10.82
N ASN A 337 4.44 -26.15 10.76
CA ASN A 337 5.34 -25.75 11.83
C ASN A 337 4.80 -24.54 12.63
N GLY A 338 3.51 -24.21 12.47
CA GLY A 338 2.83 -23.21 13.27
C GLY A 338 3.15 -21.76 12.91
N VAL A 339 3.63 -21.48 11.69
CA VAL A 339 3.89 -20.11 11.20
C VAL A 339 3.18 -19.89 9.87
N ALA A 340 2.46 -18.79 9.76
CA ALA A 340 1.77 -18.37 8.56
C ALA A 340 2.44 -17.14 7.94
N CYS A 341 2.99 -17.29 6.73
CA CYS A 341 3.54 -16.22 5.88
C CYS A 341 2.74 -16.15 4.57
N ILE A 342 3.03 -15.19 3.71
CA ILE A 342 2.40 -15.06 2.40
C ILE A 342 3.40 -15.43 1.30
N PRO A 343 3.02 -16.35 0.37
CA PRO A 343 3.83 -16.65 -0.80
C PRO A 343 4.15 -15.41 -1.65
N GLY A 344 5.39 -15.31 -2.12
CA GLY A 344 5.86 -14.19 -2.92
C GLY A 344 5.21 -14.11 -4.30
N GLU A 345 4.83 -15.25 -4.90
CA GLU A 345 4.13 -15.29 -6.20
C GLU A 345 2.84 -14.49 -6.24
N TYR A 346 2.22 -14.18 -5.09
CA TYR A 346 1.01 -13.34 -5.04
C TYR A 346 1.29 -11.85 -5.25
N PHE A 347 2.53 -11.43 -5.34
CA PHE A 347 2.93 -10.03 -5.48
C PHE A 347 3.50 -9.66 -6.87
N GLY A 348 3.50 -10.60 -7.80
CA GLY A 348 3.95 -10.42 -9.18
C GLY A 348 4.69 -11.63 -9.73
N GLU A 349 4.88 -11.67 -11.05
CA GLU A 349 5.59 -12.75 -11.72
C GLU A 349 7.10 -12.73 -11.38
N GLY A 350 7.69 -13.91 -11.12
CA GLY A 350 9.11 -14.07 -10.82
C GLY A 350 9.49 -13.87 -9.35
N PHE A 351 8.50 -13.94 -8.43
CA PHE A 351 8.73 -13.89 -6.98
C PHE A 351 8.30 -15.16 -6.25
N ASP A 352 8.26 -16.28 -6.94
CA ASP A 352 8.02 -17.61 -6.38
C ASP A 352 9.15 -18.12 -5.49
N ASP A 353 10.29 -17.45 -5.51
CA ASP A 353 11.46 -17.64 -4.64
C ASP A 353 11.50 -16.68 -3.44
N TYR A 354 10.40 -15.98 -3.13
CA TYR A 354 10.28 -15.09 -1.96
C TYR A 354 9.08 -15.43 -1.09
N ILE A 355 9.14 -15.02 0.18
CA ILE A 355 7.99 -15.01 1.09
C ILE A 355 7.85 -13.64 1.76
N ARG A 356 6.60 -13.20 2.02
CA ARG A 356 6.34 -11.98 2.80
C ARG A 356 5.95 -12.32 4.23
N LEU A 357 6.61 -11.68 5.17
CA LEU A 357 6.35 -11.74 6.60
C LEU A 357 6.01 -10.34 7.12
N SER A 358 4.85 -10.15 7.77
CA SER A 358 4.52 -8.91 8.46
C SER A 358 5.05 -8.93 9.89
N TYR A 359 5.84 -7.92 10.27
CA TYR A 359 6.29 -7.75 11.65
C TYR A 359 5.44 -6.74 12.46
N ALA A 360 4.25 -6.41 11.97
CA ALA A 360 3.25 -5.64 12.72
C ALA A 360 2.55 -6.53 13.75
N CYS A 361 3.28 -7.01 14.73
CA CYS A 361 2.83 -7.89 15.81
C CYS A 361 3.50 -7.51 17.13
N ASN A 362 3.14 -8.16 18.23
CA ASN A 362 3.90 -8.02 19.47
C ASN A 362 5.29 -8.67 19.31
N PHE A 363 6.24 -8.20 20.12
CA PHE A 363 7.62 -8.63 20.01
C PHE A 363 7.84 -10.12 20.33
N GLN A 364 7.04 -10.69 21.24
CA GLN A 364 7.14 -12.10 21.63
C GLN A 364 6.66 -13.02 20.49
N ASP A 365 5.56 -12.67 19.81
CA ASP A 365 5.10 -13.43 18.64
C ASP A 365 6.12 -13.39 17.51
N LEU A 366 6.79 -12.22 17.32
CA LEU A 366 7.88 -12.12 16.33
C LEU A 366 9.04 -13.05 16.68
N GLN A 367 9.46 -13.08 17.95
CA GLN A 367 10.52 -13.98 18.41
C GLN A 367 10.16 -15.45 18.19
N GLU A 368 9.02 -15.86 18.71
CA GLU A 368 8.53 -17.24 18.60
C GLU A 368 8.36 -17.68 17.15
N GLY A 369 7.79 -16.82 16.30
CA GLY A 369 7.58 -17.15 14.89
C GLY A 369 8.89 -17.28 14.11
N LEU A 370 9.89 -16.44 14.41
CA LEU A 370 11.22 -16.55 13.80
C LEU A 370 11.99 -17.78 14.33
N ASP A 371 11.85 -18.15 15.60
CA ASP A 371 12.44 -19.36 16.17
C ASP A 371 11.85 -20.62 15.49
N ARG A 372 10.54 -20.63 15.24
CA ARG A 372 9.88 -21.72 14.49
C ARG A 372 10.32 -21.77 13.03
N LEU A 373 10.49 -20.60 12.38
CA LEU A 373 11.03 -20.52 11.02
C LEU A 373 12.46 -21.09 10.95
N GLU A 374 13.33 -20.70 11.89
CA GLU A 374 14.70 -21.22 11.97
C GLU A 374 14.71 -22.74 12.09
N LYS A 375 13.98 -23.28 13.06
CA LYS A 375 13.84 -24.73 13.26
C LYS A 375 13.30 -25.45 12.02
N PHE A 376 12.36 -24.83 11.30
CA PHE A 376 11.80 -25.39 10.08
C PHE A 376 12.85 -25.48 8.97
N ILE A 377 13.65 -24.42 8.77
CA ILE A 377 14.68 -24.41 7.71
C ILE A 377 15.88 -25.28 8.02
N GLU A 378 16.19 -25.57 9.31
CA GLU A 378 17.22 -26.54 9.71
C GLU A 378 16.85 -27.98 9.32
N GLY A 379 15.58 -28.24 9.03
CA GLY A 379 15.07 -29.55 8.60
C GLY A 379 15.09 -29.78 7.09
N PHE A 380 15.55 -28.78 6.29
CA PHE A 380 15.75 -28.91 4.86
C PHE A 380 17.12 -29.51 4.55
#